data_a56fa6c0d3fbfa6e16866041dddbc926
#
_entry.id   a56fa6c0d3fbfa6e16866041dddbc926
#
_cell.length_a   1.000
_cell.length_b   1.000
_cell.length_c   1.000
_cell.angle_alpha   90.00
_cell.angle_beta   90.00
_cell.angle_gamma   90.00
#
_symmetry.space_group_name_H-M   'P 1'
#
loop_
_entity.id
_entity.type
_entity.pdbx_description
1 polymer ?
#
loop_
_entity_poly.entity_id
_entity_poly.type
_entity_poly.pdbx_seq_one_letter_code
_entity_poly.pdbx_strand_id
1 'polypeptide(L)'
;GADDIFTQLDALQMGAITQADAQAKVALAATQLATQIAKLSAAGAKYIVVWNVPDIGKSPFGLSQGAAGAAQLTAISNLFNTTLFAALNATGVSTIRFNAFGLLNEVAANPGAYGFINATLPACGLVSSLVCTPANLVAPNAAQTFVFADGVHPTTATHAIIAQAITSMITGPQQMAALGDAPFRVEDANYRALDGRMWSSLDSPRPMRKLEAWVAYDY
;
A
#
# COMPACT_ATOMS: atom_id res chain seq x y z
N GLY A 1 15.37 2.61 -7.27
CA GLY A 1 14.24 3.27 -6.57
C GLY A 1 14.59 4.70 -6.19
N ALA A 2 14.29 5.11 -4.97
CA ALA A 2 14.55 6.47 -4.51
C ALA A 2 16.05 6.84 -4.58
N ASP A 3 16.95 5.92 -4.23
CA ASP A 3 18.40 6.15 -4.29
C ASP A 3 18.89 6.44 -5.72
N ASP A 4 18.29 5.82 -6.74
CA ASP A 4 18.61 6.14 -8.12
C ASP A 4 18.24 7.59 -8.46
N ILE A 5 17.10 8.07 -7.94
CA ILE A 5 16.67 9.47 -8.12
C ILE A 5 17.64 10.41 -7.41
N PHE A 6 17.97 10.14 -6.13
CA PHE A 6 18.90 10.98 -5.36
C PHE A 6 20.29 11.05 -6.00
N THR A 7 20.81 9.91 -6.46
CA THR A 7 22.10 9.88 -7.18
C THR A 7 22.11 10.76 -8.42
N GLN A 8 21.01 10.75 -9.21
CA GLN A 8 20.93 11.61 -10.39
C GLN A 8 20.70 13.09 -10.02
N LEU A 9 19.99 13.34 -8.93
CA LEU A 9 19.79 14.70 -8.41
C LEU A 9 21.12 15.33 -7.97
N ASP A 10 21.93 14.59 -7.23
CA ASP A 10 23.26 15.03 -6.80
C ASP A 10 24.16 15.33 -8.01
N ALA A 11 24.21 14.45 -9.01
CA ALA A 11 24.97 14.65 -10.23
C ALA A 11 24.48 15.87 -11.02
N LEU A 12 23.19 16.14 -11.05
CA LEU A 12 22.59 17.32 -11.68
C LEU A 12 22.98 18.60 -10.93
N GLN A 13 22.91 18.60 -9.59
CA GLN A 13 23.29 19.74 -8.76
C GLN A 13 24.79 20.10 -8.90
N MET A 14 25.63 19.07 -9.03
CA MET A 14 27.06 19.27 -9.31
C MET A 14 27.35 19.73 -10.76
N GLY A 15 26.34 19.82 -11.62
CA GLY A 15 26.51 20.12 -13.03
C GLY A 15 27.22 19.03 -13.85
N ALA A 16 27.31 17.80 -13.30
CA ALA A 16 27.94 16.65 -13.95
C ALA A 16 27.10 16.04 -15.08
N ILE A 17 25.79 16.25 -15.04
CA ILE A 17 24.85 15.79 -16.06
C ILE A 17 23.78 16.84 -16.33
N THR A 18 23.09 16.72 -17.46
CA THR A 18 21.92 17.54 -17.78
C THR A 18 20.64 16.98 -17.15
N GLN A 19 19.58 17.78 -17.10
CA GLN A 19 18.26 17.31 -16.66
C GLN A 19 17.74 16.17 -17.54
N ALA A 20 17.99 16.21 -18.85
CA ALA A 20 17.60 15.15 -19.77
C ALA A 20 18.35 13.84 -19.45
N ASP A 21 19.64 13.92 -19.13
CA ASP A 21 20.44 12.76 -18.73
C ASP A 21 19.93 12.16 -17.41
N ALA A 22 19.59 13.01 -16.43
CA ALA A 22 19.02 12.55 -15.16
C ALA A 22 17.71 11.79 -15.38
N GLN A 23 16.80 12.33 -16.18
CA GLN A 23 15.53 11.68 -16.52
C GLN A 23 15.73 10.34 -17.24
N ALA A 24 16.64 10.29 -18.22
CA ALA A 24 16.97 9.07 -18.96
C ALA A 24 17.54 7.98 -18.05
N LYS A 25 18.43 8.34 -17.11
CA LYS A 25 19.03 7.40 -16.15
C LYS A 25 18.01 6.90 -15.13
N VAL A 26 17.10 7.74 -14.66
CA VAL A 26 15.99 7.35 -13.78
C VAL A 26 15.05 6.38 -14.49
N ALA A 27 14.69 6.64 -15.74
CA ALA A 27 13.87 5.73 -16.54
C ALA A 27 14.58 4.39 -16.79
N LEU A 28 15.90 4.41 -17.04
CA LEU A 28 16.71 3.20 -17.18
C LEU A 28 16.71 2.38 -15.88
N ALA A 29 16.90 3.01 -14.72
CA ALA A 29 16.86 2.32 -13.42
C ALA A 29 15.50 1.65 -13.17
N ALA A 30 14.41 2.31 -13.52
CA ALA A 30 13.05 1.74 -13.42
C ALA A 30 12.89 0.49 -14.32
N THR A 31 13.39 0.53 -15.55
CA THR A 31 13.37 -0.60 -16.49
C THR A 31 14.25 -1.75 -15.99
N GLN A 32 15.42 -1.44 -15.44
CA GLN A 32 16.32 -2.44 -14.84
C GLN A 32 15.66 -3.13 -13.64
N LEU A 33 14.95 -2.39 -12.79
CA LEU A 33 14.20 -2.98 -11.67
C LEU A 33 13.13 -3.96 -12.20
N ALA A 34 12.36 -3.59 -13.21
CA ALA A 34 11.39 -4.50 -13.83
C ALA A 34 12.05 -5.78 -14.35
N THR A 35 13.24 -5.67 -14.94
CA THR A 35 14.03 -6.83 -15.39
C THR A 35 14.45 -7.73 -14.22
N GLN A 36 14.86 -7.18 -13.08
CA GLN A 36 15.20 -7.99 -11.90
C GLN A 36 13.95 -8.68 -11.32
N ILE A 37 12.81 -8.01 -11.31
CA ILE A 37 11.53 -8.61 -10.89
C ILE A 37 11.14 -9.77 -11.80
N ALA A 38 11.33 -9.64 -13.12
CA ALA A 38 11.11 -10.73 -14.06
C ALA A 38 12.03 -11.93 -13.79
N LYS A 39 13.31 -11.70 -13.44
CA LYS A 39 14.24 -12.76 -13.04
C LYS A 39 13.79 -13.46 -11.76
N LEU A 40 13.30 -12.74 -10.76
CA LEU A 40 12.76 -13.33 -9.53
C LEU A 40 11.56 -14.24 -9.83
N SER A 41 10.66 -13.80 -10.68
CA SER A 41 9.52 -14.61 -11.13
C SER A 41 9.98 -15.87 -11.87
N ALA A 42 10.93 -15.74 -12.80
CA ALA A 42 11.50 -16.87 -13.53
C ALA A 42 12.24 -17.86 -12.61
N ALA A 43 12.81 -17.38 -11.49
CA ALA A 43 13.42 -18.20 -10.45
C ALA A 43 12.40 -18.88 -9.51
N GLY A 44 11.08 -18.68 -9.74
CA GLY A 44 10.03 -19.37 -9.01
C GLY A 44 9.33 -18.54 -7.92
N ALA A 45 9.65 -17.24 -7.77
CA ALA A 45 8.93 -16.38 -6.87
C ALA A 45 7.47 -16.19 -7.34
N LYS A 46 6.50 -16.60 -6.51
CA LYS A 46 5.06 -16.57 -6.86
C LYS A 46 4.37 -15.28 -6.39
N TYR A 47 4.80 -14.74 -5.26
CA TYR A 47 4.20 -13.55 -4.65
C TYR A 47 5.28 -12.45 -4.56
N ILE A 48 5.22 -11.52 -5.49
CA ILE A 48 6.17 -10.40 -5.57
C ILE A 48 5.40 -9.12 -5.32
N VAL A 49 5.67 -8.47 -4.17
CA VAL A 49 5.14 -7.14 -3.87
C VAL A 49 6.11 -6.12 -4.43
N VAL A 50 5.61 -5.26 -5.29
CA VAL A 50 6.38 -4.17 -5.92
C VAL A 50 5.86 -2.83 -5.44
N TRP A 51 6.73 -2.03 -4.85
CA TRP A 51 6.43 -0.67 -4.45
C TRP A 51 6.81 0.29 -5.56
N ASN A 52 5.98 1.30 -5.78
CA ASN A 52 6.43 2.47 -6.50
C ASN A 52 7.16 3.44 -5.55
N VAL A 53 7.97 4.35 -6.10
CA VAL A 53 8.64 5.38 -5.31
C VAL A 53 7.59 6.34 -4.76
N PRO A 54 7.61 6.66 -3.44
CA PRO A 54 6.77 7.70 -2.87
C PRO A 54 7.01 9.06 -3.53
N ASP A 55 6.09 9.99 -3.36
CA ASP A 55 6.27 11.36 -3.85
C ASP A 55 7.36 12.10 -3.04
N ILE A 56 8.59 12.08 -3.54
CA ILE A 56 9.73 12.73 -2.88
C ILE A 56 9.49 14.22 -2.72
N GLY A 57 8.74 14.85 -3.63
CA GLY A 57 8.41 16.27 -3.54
C GLY A 57 7.51 16.64 -2.34
N LYS A 58 6.85 15.66 -1.72
CA LYS A 58 6.04 15.83 -0.51
C LYS A 58 6.80 15.53 0.79
N SER A 59 8.02 15.03 0.70
CA SER A 59 8.88 14.81 1.86
C SER A 59 9.42 16.13 2.42
N PRO A 60 9.87 16.17 3.69
CA PRO A 60 10.55 17.36 4.24
C PRO A 60 11.73 17.81 3.40
N PHE A 61 12.52 16.86 2.86
CA PHE A 61 13.60 17.17 1.91
C PHE A 61 13.05 17.83 0.65
N GLY A 62 12.01 17.27 0.03
CA GLY A 62 11.43 17.85 -1.18
C GLY A 62 10.88 19.26 -0.95
N LEU A 63 10.18 19.46 0.16
CA LEU A 63 9.63 20.77 0.53
C LEU A 63 10.73 21.81 0.81
N SER A 64 11.88 21.39 1.34
CA SER A 64 13.03 22.27 1.57
C SER A 64 13.66 22.81 0.29
N GLN A 65 13.41 22.17 -0.87
CA GLN A 65 13.89 22.63 -2.18
C GLN A 65 13.02 23.76 -2.76
N GLY A 66 12.04 24.25 -2.01
CA GLY A 66 11.05 25.22 -2.47
C GLY A 66 10.03 24.63 -3.47
N ALA A 67 9.05 25.43 -3.87
CA ALA A 67 7.93 24.95 -4.67
C ALA A 67 8.36 24.35 -6.03
N ALA A 68 9.31 24.98 -6.71
CA ALA A 68 9.81 24.50 -8.01
C ALA A 68 10.57 23.17 -7.86
N GLY A 69 11.47 23.08 -6.85
CA GLY A 69 12.21 21.85 -6.56
C GLY A 69 11.31 20.70 -6.13
N ALA A 70 10.34 20.96 -5.27
CA ALA A 70 9.33 19.97 -4.87
C ALA A 70 8.55 19.44 -6.08
N ALA A 71 8.11 20.32 -6.99
CA ALA A 71 7.42 19.92 -8.21
C ALA A 71 8.29 19.06 -9.14
N GLN A 72 9.58 19.39 -9.27
CA GLN A 72 10.53 18.58 -10.05
C GLN A 72 10.73 17.18 -9.43
N LEU A 73 10.83 17.09 -8.11
CA LEU A 73 10.95 15.82 -7.39
C LEU A 73 9.67 14.96 -7.51
N THR A 74 8.50 15.58 -7.46
CA THR A 74 7.24 14.89 -7.77
C THR A 74 7.22 14.36 -9.20
N ALA A 75 7.65 15.18 -10.18
CA ALA A 75 7.68 14.79 -11.58
C ALA A 75 8.64 13.62 -11.85
N ILE A 76 9.84 13.63 -11.26
CA ILE A 76 10.82 12.55 -11.45
C ILE A 76 10.43 11.26 -10.72
N SER A 77 9.77 11.34 -9.56
CA SER A 77 9.16 10.19 -8.87
C SER A 77 8.08 9.55 -9.74
N ASN A 78 7.25 10.38 -10.36
CA ASN A 78 6.22 9.93 -11.31
C ASN A 78 6.82 9.29 -12.57
N LEU A 79 7.89 9.84 -13.11
CA LEU A 79 8.60 9.27 -14.25
C LEU A 79 9.13 7.87 -13.94
N PHE A 80 9.78 7.69 -12.78
CA PHE A 80 10.24 6.38 -12.33
C PHE A 80 9.06 5.39 -12.26
N ASN A 81 7.98 5.77 -11.60
CA ASN A 81 6.83 4.92 -11.33
C ASN A 81 6.09 4.50 -12.61
N THR A 82 5.85 5.45 -13.52
CA THR A 82 5.19 5.16 -14.81
C THR A 82 6.05 4.26 -15.68
N THR A 83 7.37 4.50 -15.72
CA THR A 83 8.31 3.67 -16.46
C THR A 83 8.41 2.26 -15.87
N LEU A 84 8.49 2.13 -14.54
CA LEU A 84 8.52 0.85 -13.85
C LEU A 84 7.29 0.00 -14.19
N PHE A 85 6.11 0.57 -14.07
CA PHE A 85 4.88 -0.18 -14.29
C PHE A 85 4.64 -0.48 -15.77
N ALA A 86 5.05 0.39 -16.69
CA ALA A 86 5.03 0.10 -18.12
C ALA A 86 5.98 -1.07 -18.47
N ALA A 87 7.21 -1.04 -17.94
CA ALA A 87 8.18 -2.11 -18.13
C ALA A 87 7.69 -3.44 -17.52
N LEU A 88 7.11 -3.43 -16.33
CA LEU A 88 6.50 -4.63 -15.70
C LEU A 88 5.35 -5.20 -16.54
N ASN A 89 4.49 -4.34 -17.09
CA ASN A 89 3.44 -4.81 -17.99
C ASN A 89 4.01 -5.52 -19.22
N ALA A 90 5.09 -5.00 -19.78
CA ALA A 90 5.76 -5.62 -20.93
C ALA A 90 6.39 -6.98 -20.62
N THR A 91 6.74 -7.28 -19.35
CA THR A 91 7.28 -8.59 -18.95
C THR A 91 6.21 -9.68 -18.83
N GLY A 92 4.93 -9.33 -18.71
CA GLY A 92 3.83 -10.25 -18.42
C GLY A 92 3.85 -10.87 -17.03
N VAL A 93 4.75 -10.44 -16.13
CA VAL A 93 4.87 -10.98 -14.77
C VAL A 93 3.76 -10.42 -13.88
N SER A 94 3.06 -11.33 -13.20
CA SER A 94 2.06 -10.95 -12.20
C SER A 94 2.74 -10.46 -10.92
N THR A 95 2.36 -9.27 -10.47
CA THR A 95 2.90 -8.65 -9.25
C THR A 95 1.79 -7.98 -8.43
N ILE A 96 1.96 -7.95 -7.12
CA ILE A 96 1.13 -7.17 -6.20
C ILE A 96 1.72 -5.75 -6.14
N ARG A 97 1.02 -4.76 -6.70
CA ARG A 97 1.55 -3.39 -6.87
C ARG A 97 1.09 -2.49 -5.75
N PHE A 98 1.99 -2.11 -4.87
CA PHE A 98 1.71 -1.16 -3.79
C PHE A 98 1.96 0.28 -4.26
N ASN A 99 0.91 1.11 -4.17
CA ASN A 99 0.99 2.52 -4.56
C ASN A 99 1.42 3.41 -3.39
N ALA A 100 2.72 3.39 -3.07
CA ALA A 100 3.29 4.24 -2.03
C ALA A 100 3.23 5.74 -2.39
N PHE A 101 3.32 6.09 -3.69
CA PHE A 101 3.15 7.46 -4.17
C PHE A 101 1.75 8.00 -3.83
N GLY A 102 0.71 7.24 -4.13
CA GLY A 102 -0.67 7.63 -3.82
C GLY A 102 -0.93 7.71 -2.32
N LEU A 103 -0.46 6.71 -1.55
CA LEU A 103 -0.63 6.70 -0.10
C LEU A 103 0.02 7.92 0.56
N LEU A 104 1.27 8.26 0.17
CA LEU A 104 1.94 9.42 0.75
C LEU A 104 1.22 10.73 0.42
N ASN A 105 0.74 10.89 -0.83
CA ASN A 105 -0.03 12.08 -1.22
C ASN A 105 -1.34 12.19 -0.42
N GLU A 106 -2.03 11.08 -0.18
CA GLU A 106 -3.26 11.05 0.63
C GLU A 106 -2.99 11.40 2.09
N VAL A 107 -1.98 10.77 2.70
CA VAL A 107 -1.57 11.05 4.09
C VAL A 107 -1.10 12.50 4.24
N ALA A 108 -0.33 13.03 3.30
CA ALA A 108 0.14 14.42 3.33
C ALA A 108 -1.00 15.43 3.17
N ALA A 109 -2.04 15.10 2.39
CA ALA A 109 -3.21 15.95 2.21
C ALA A 109 -4.14 15.95 3.43
N ASN A 110 -4.25 14.82 4.13
CA ASN A 110 -5.18 14.61 5.25
C ASN A 110 -4.50 13.95 6.46
N PRO A 111 -3.44 14.52 7.01
CA PRO A 111 -2.63 13.84 8.05
C PRO A 111 -3.45 13.48 9.29
N GLY A 112 -4.41 14.32 9.70
CA GLY A 112 -5.28 14.09 10.85
C GLY A 112 -6.14 12.83 10.72
N ALA A 113 -6.55 12.44 9.52
CA ALA A 113 -7.33 11.22 9.27
C ALA A 113 -6.52 9.95 9.58
N TYR A 114 -5.19 10.05 9.58
CA TYR A 114 -4.24 8.98 9.86
C TYR A 114 -3.60 9.08 11.26
N GLY A 115 -4.07 10.01 12.10
CA GLY A 115 -3.53 10.23 13.44
C GLY A 115 -2.25 11.09 13.48
N PHE A 116 -1.87 11.72 12.36
CA PHE A 116 -0.72 12.61 12.32
C PHE A 116 -1.10 14.07 12.55
N ILE A 117 -0.22 14.78 13.25
CA ILE A 117 -0.30 16.23 13.44
C ILE A 117 0.67 16.98 12.53
N ASN A 118 1.62 16.28 11.91
CA ASN A 118 2.64 16.88 11.05
C ASN A 118 3.03 15.93 9.91
N ALA A 119 2.98 16.44 8.67
CA ALA A 119 3.37 15.75 7.46
C ALA A 119 4.50 16.46 6.68
N THR A 120 5.08 17.53 7.24
CA THR A 120 6.02 18.40 6.52
C THR A 120 7.37 18.56 7.22
N LEU A 121 7.43 18.28 8.52
CA LEU A 121 8.65 18.38 9.32
C LEU A 121 9.10 17.00 9.81
N PRO A 122 10.42 16.79 9.98
CA PRO A 122 10.95 15.53 10.49
C PRO A 122 10.80 15.41 12.02
N ALA A 123 10.42 14.23 12.50
CA ALA A 123 10.30 13.92 13.91
C ALA A 123 11.64 13.96 14.66
N CYS A 124 12.74 13.61 13.97
CA CYS A 124 14.11 13.63 14.51
C CYS A 124 14.83 14.96 14.27
N GLY A 125 14.13 16.01 13.82
CA GLY A 125 14.74 17.29 13.48
C GLY A 125 15.79 17.15 12.38
N LEU A 126 17.04 17.54 12.67
CA LEU A 126 18.16 17.45 11.72
C LEU A 126 18.94 16.13 11.82
N VAL A 127 18.54 15.23 12.72
CA VAL A 127 19.22 13.93 12.91
C VAL A 127 18.67 12.91 11.93
N SER A 128 19.58 12.15 11.27
CA SER A 128 19.18 11.04 10.41
C SER A 128 18.40 9.97 11.20
N SER A 129 17.37 9.41 10.58
CA SER A 129 16.57 8.31 11.15
C SER A 129 17.43 7.10 11.57
N LEU A 130 18.58 6.89 10.93
CA LEU A 130 19.49 5.78 11.22
C LEU A 130 20.15 5.86 12.62
N VAL A 131 20.27 7.07 13.18
CA VAL A 131 20.89 7.32 14.49
C VAL A 131 19.96 8.09 15.44
N CYS A 132 18.70 8.28 15.05
CA CYS A 132 17.70 8.96 15.87
C CYS A 132 17.29 8.09 17.04
N THR A 133 17.34 8.66 18.24
CA THR A 133 16.89 8.05 19.48
C THR A 133 15.69 8.84 20.05
N PRO A 134 14.97 8.33 21.03
CA PRO A 134 13.90 9.10 21.69
C PRO A 134 14.32 10.48 22.19
N ALA A 135 15.60 10.65 22.56
CA ALA A 135 16.15 11.93 23.01
C ALA A 135 16.32 12.97 21.86
N ASN A 136 16.34 12.52 20.61
CA ASN A 136 16.47 13.37 19.43
C ASN A 136 15.12 13.83 18.88
N LEU A 137 14.00 13.29 19.38
CA LEU A 137 12.68 13.65 18.89
C LEU A 137 12.35 15.11 19.22
N VAL A 138 11.78 15.83 18.25
CA VAL A 138 11.35 17.23 18.44
C VAL A 138 10.19 17.37 19.45
N ALA A 139 9.47 16.27 19.71
CA ALA A 139 8.46 16.13 20.75
C ALA A 139 8.40 14.67 21.21
N PRO A 140 8.00 14.37 22.46
CA PRO A 140 8.03 13.00 23.03
C PRO A 140 7.28 11.95 22.24
N ASN A 141 6.24 12.34 21.51
CA ASN A 141 5.38 11.46 20.69
C ASN A 141 5.57 11.66 19.17
N ALA A 142 6.61 12.39 18.75
CA ALA A 142 6.80 12.72 17.33
C ALA A 142 6.93 11.48 16.44
N ALA A 143 7.50 10.38 16.92
CA ALA A 143 7.58 9.11 16.20
C ALA A 143 6.21 8.49 15.87
N GLN A 144 5.16 8.85 16.61
CA GLN A 144 3.78 8.38 16.43
C GLN A 144 2.88 9.42 15.76
N THR A 145 3.25 10.69 15.79
CA THR A 145 2.38 11.79 15.33
C THR A 145 2.90 12.56 14.13
N PHE A 146 4.12 12.28 13.69
CA PHE A 146 4.69 12.84 12.47
C PHE A 146 4.78 11.76 11.40
N VAL A 147 4.62 12.16 10.13
CA VAL A 147 4.74 11.25 8.98
C VAL A 147 6.19 10.84 8.74
N PHE A 148 7.13 11.79 8.86
CA PHE A 148 8.54 11.58 8.54
C PHE A 148 9.41 11.56 9.79
N ALA A 149 10.36 10.61 9.83
CA ALA A 149 11.39 10.54 10.87
C ALA A 149 12.50 11.55 10.61
N ASP A 150 12.98 11.62 9.37
CA ASP A 150 13.98 12.58 8.89
C ASP A 150 13.53 13.25 7.58
N GLY A 151 14.45 13.70 6.75
CA GLY A 151 14.15 14.38 5.50
C GLY A 151 13.32 13.56 4.50
N VAL A 152 13.39 12.24 4.55
CA VAL A 152 12.76 11.35 3.54
C VAL A 152 12.17 10.07 4.14
N HIS A 153 12.68 9.58 5.26
CA HIS A 153 12.27 8.30 5.83
C HIS A 153 10.99 8.44 6.66
N PRO A 154 10.06 7.48 6.57
CA PRO A 154 8.84 7.49 7.36
C PRO A 154 9.11 7.17 8.85
N THR A 155 8.23 7.63 9.74
CA THR A 155 8.23 7.24 11.15
C THR A 155 7.73 5.82 11.37
N THR A 156 7.86 5.31 12.59
CA THR A 156 7.30 4.02 13.01
C THR A 156 5.78 3.95 12.76
N ALA A 157 5.05 5.03 13.04
CA ALA A 157 3.60 5.09 12.80
C ALA A 157 3.27 5.03 11.30
N THR A 158 4.03 5.72 10.46
CA THR A 158 3.86 5.65 9.00
C THR A 158 4.19 4.25 8.47
N HIS A 159 5.22 3.60 8.98
CA HIS A 159 5.53 2.20 8.65
C HIS A 159 4.39 1.24 9.02
N ALA A 160 3.71 1.47 10.16
CA ALA A 160 2.54 0.67 10.54
C ALA A 160 1.38 0.82 9.55
N ILE A 161 1.11 2.04 9.06
CA ILE A 161 0.09 2.30 8.03
C ILE A 161 0.46 1.60 6.71
N ILE A 162 1.71 1.70 6.28
CA ILE A 162 2.22 1.02 5.10
C ILE A 162 2.02 -0.50 5.23
N ALA A 163 2.40 -1.08 6.37
CA ALA A 163 2.24 -2.50 6.63
C ALA A 163 0.77 -2.94 6.59
N GLN A 164 -0.13 -2.16 7.18
CA GLN A 164 -1.57 -2.41 7.13
C GLN A 164 -2.11 -2.36 5.70
N ALA A 165 -1.70 -1.35 4.92
CA ALA A 165 -2.12 -1.21 3.53
C ALA A 165 -1.67 -2.41 2.68
N ILE A 166 -0.41 -2.85 2.81
CA ILE A 166 0.11 -4.03 2.10
C ILE A 166 -0.61 -5.30 2.54
N THR A 167 -0.82 -5.48 3.85
CA THR A 167 -1.54 -6.64 4.38
C THR A 167 -2.96 -6.69 3.81
N SER A 168 -3.66 -5.55 3.78
CA SER A 168 -5.01 -5.46 3.20
C SER A 168 -5.04 -5.82 1.71
N MET A 169 -4.00 -5.45 0.94
CA MET A 169 -3.89 -5.84 -0.47
C MET A 169 -3.71 -7.35 -0.65
N ILE A 170 -3.00 -8.00 0.26
CA ILE A 170 -2.75 -9.45 0.21
C ILE A 170 -3.98 -10.23 0.67
N THR A 171 -4.63 -9.81 1.76
CA THR A 171 -5.74 -10.53 2.38
C THR A 171 -7.11 -10.13 1.84
N GLY A 172 -7.25 -8.93 1.28
CA GLY A 172 -8.50 -8.37 0.78
C GLY A 172 -9.26 -9.28 -0.20
N PRO A 173 -8.61 -9.88 -1.22
CA PRO A 173 -9.29 -10.78 -2.13
C PRO A 173 -9.94 -11.99 -1.43
N GLN A 174 -9.29 -12.55 -0.40
CA GLN A 174 -9.83 -13.67 0.38
C GLN A 174 -11.02 -13.23 1.25
N GLN A 175 -10.94 -12.05 1.84
CA GLN A 175 -12.04 -11.49 2.64
C GLN A 175 -13.26 -11.19 1.77
N MET A 176 -13.06 -10.63 0.58
CA MET A 176 -14.14 -10.38 -0.39
C MET A 176 -14.77 -11.67 -0.89
N ALA A 177 -13.97 -12.70 -1.14
CA ALA A 177 -14.48 -14.02 -1.53
C ALA A 177 -15.35 -14.64 -0.41
N ALA A 178 -14.91 -14.54 0.85
CA ALA A 178 -15.66 -15.01 1.99
C ALA A 178 -17.01 -14.29 2.17
N LEU A 179 -17.03 -12.96 1.97
CA LEU A 179 -18.26 -12.16 1.98
C LEU A 179 -19.20 -12.54 0.84
N GLY A 180 -18.69 -12.87 -0.33
CA GLY A 180 -19.48 -13.34 -1.48
C GLY A 180 -20.08 -14.73 -1.25
N ASP A 181 -19.42 -15.61 -0.49
CA ASP A 181 -19.88 -16.96 -0.19
C ASP A 181 -20.92 -16.99 0.95
N ALA A 182 -20.90 -16.03 1.87
CA ALA A 182 -21.77 -16.02 3.05
C ALA A 182 -23.28 -16.08 2.71
N PRO A 183 -23.83 -15.32 1.73
CA PRO A 183 -25.24 -15.41 1.37
C PRO A 183 -25.64 -16.80 0.88
N PHE A 184 -24.80 -17.46 0.09
CA PHE A 184 -25.06 -18.82 -0.41
C PHE A 184 -25.07 -19.85 0.71
N ARG A 185 -24.22 -19.71 1.71
CA ARG A 185 -24.23 -20.59 2.89
C ARG A 185 -25.49 -20.43 3.73
N VAL A 186 -25.96 -19.19 3.91
CA VAL A 186 -27.21 -18.89 4.61
C VAL A 186 -28.40 -19.48 3.85
N GLU A 187 -28.41 -19.30 2.51
CA GLU A 187 -29.47 -19.85 1.67
C GLU A 187 -29.49 -21.39 1.70
N ASP A 188 -28.34 -22.05 1.63
CA ASP A 188 -28.18 -23.49 1.68
C ASP A 188 -28.64 -24.04 3.04
N ALA A 189 -28.28 -23.39 4.16
CA ALA A 189 -28.75 -23.74 5.48
C ALA A 189 -30.29 -23.63 5.61
N ASN A 190 -30.88 -22.54 5.12
CA ASN A 190 -32.31 -22.32 5.07
C ASN A 190 -33.02 -23.40 4.22
N TYR A 191 -32.45 -23.71 3.03
CA TYR A 191 -32.99 -24.73 2.15
C TYR A 191 -32.99 -26.10 2.80
N ARG A 192 -31.87 -26.52 3.43
CA ARG A 192 -31.78 -27.79 4.15
C ARG A 192 -32.77 -27.87 5.31
N ALA A 193 -32.95 -26.77 6.04
CA ALA A 193 -33.91 -26.73 7.14
C ALA A 193 -35.36 -26.87 6.64
N LEU A 194 -35.71 -26.21 5.54
CA LEU A 194 -37.03 -26.30 4.91
C LEU A 194 -37.28 -27.69 4.30
N ASP A 195 -36.29 -28.23 3.58
CA ASP A 195 -36.36 -29.55 2.95
C ASP A 195 -36.56 -30.66 4.01
N GLY A 196 -35.74 -30.65 5.06
CA GLY A 196 -35.90 -31.55 6.19
C GLY A 196 -37.28 -31.47 6.84
N ARG A 197 -37.88 -30.27 6.91
CA ARG A 197 -39.22 -30.06 7.43
C ARG A 197 -40.29 -30.60 6.48
N MET A 198 -40.12 -30.40 5.18
CA MET A 198 -41.04 -30.94 4.17
C MET A 198 -41.05 -32.47 4.19
N TRP A 199 -39.88 -33.10 4.18
CA TRP A 199 -39.79 -34.57 4.25
C TRP A 199 -40.41 -35.13 5.53
N SER A 200 -40.15 -34.51 6.70
CA SER A 200 -40.77 -34.96 7.96
C SER A 200 -42.29 -34.83 7.99
N SER A 201 -42.88 -33.99 7.11
CA SER A 201 -44.31 -33.84 6.99
C SER A 201 -44.98 -34.95 6.16
N LEU A 202 -44.22 -35.65 5.32
CA LEU A 202 -44.72 -36.77 4.53
C LEU A 202 -44.84 -38.06 5.38
N ASP A 203 -43.99 -38.21 6.38
CA ASP A 203 -43.98 -39.41 7.25
C ASP A 203 -45.02 -39.38 8.37
N SER A 204 -45.58 -38.22 8.70
CA SER A 204 -46.56 -38.06 9.77
C SER A 204 -47.70 -37.12 9.38
N PRO A 205 -48.94 -37.58 9.19
CA PRO A 205 -50.09 -36.76 8.90
C PRO A 205 -50.30 -35.70 10.01
N ARG A 206 -50.34 -34.44 9.63
CA ARG A 206 -50.49 -33.32 10.58
C ARG A 206 -51.92 -32.85 10.64
N PRO A 207 -52.41 -32.50 11.83
CA PRO A 207 -53.75 -31.93 11.95
C PRO A 207 -53.81 -30.57 11.27
N MET A 208 -54.77 -30.41 10.37
CA MET A 208 -55.02 -29.13 9.67
C MET A 208 -55.38 -28.02 10.67
N ARG A 209 -54.89 -26.79 10.42
CA ARG A 209 -55.21 -25.57 11.16
C ARG A 209 -54.57 -25.48 12.56
N LYS A 210 -53.49 -26.16 12.86
CA LYS A 210 -52.68 -25.91 14.05
C LYS A 210 -51.39 -25.20 13.71
N LEU A 211 -51.02 -24.20 14.56
CA LEU A 211 -49.70 -23.55 14.51
C LEU A 211 -48.67 -24.53 15.11
N GLU A 212 -47.61 -24.78 14.37
CA GLU A 212 -46.47 -25.55 14.83
C GLU A 212 -45.20 -24.64 14.76
N ALA A 213 -44.43 -24.59 15.82
CA ALA A 213 -43.11 -23.99 15.84
C ALA A 213 -42.04 -25.09 15.79
N TRP A 214 -40.99 -24.90 15.03
CA TRP A 214 -39.89 -25.85 14.94
C TRP A 214 -38.55 -25.08 14.89
N VAL A 215 -37.51 -25.72 15.34
CA VAL A 215 -36.14 -25.18 15.30
C VAL A 215 -35.25 -26.20 14.61
N ALA A 216 -34.46 -25.77 13.67
CA ALA A 216 -33.42 -26.57 13.03
C ALA A 216 -32.04 -26.01 13.41
N TYR A 217 -31.10 -26.92 13.67
CA TYR A 217 -29.70 -26.61 13.88
C TYR A 217 -28.92 -27.15 12.68
N ASP A 218 -28.08 -26.32 12.09
CA ASP A 218 -27.10 -26.72 11.08
C ASP A 218 -25.71 -26.75 11.74
N TYR A 219 -24.97 -27.86 11.56
CA TYR A 219 -23.62 -28.06 12.12
C TYR A 219 -22.57 -27.89 11.03
#